data_3141eb268b44a08c2c9e78cf7c0b7327
#
_entry.id   3141eb268b44a08c2c9e78cf7c0b7327
#
_cell.length_a   1.000
_cell.length_b   1.000
_cell.length_c   1.000
_cell.angle_alpha   90.00
_cell.angle_beta   90.00
_cell.angle_gamma   90.00
#
_symmetry.space_group_name_H-M   'P 1'
#
loop_
_entity.id
_entity.type
_entity.pdbx_description
1 polymer ?
#
loop_
_entity_poly.entity_id
_entity_poly.type
_entity_poly.pdbx_seq_one_letter_code
_entity_poly.pdbx_strand_id
1 'polypeptide(L)'
;KANWGSESTTKVDEKGNWRLNLTTLKAGGPFEVSISTRDTTITLVDVMVGEVWLASGQSNMEMSLEGYLPNEPIDNNLEEIAAADYPDIRSYKVVRATSQTPLNHSEGQWKVTSPENANKFSATAYFFARKLHKELNVPIGIIDSDWGGTPVESWISLEKIKQLGEFEEELKGTESIDITRIFTFLSNFPSVSLPSNINLWNAIDL
;
A
#
# COMPACT_ATOMS: atom_id res chain seq x y z
N LYS A 1 -1.79 -22.78 -10.54
CA LYS A 1 -2.97 -23.00 -11.38
C LYS A 1 -4.09 -22.06 -10.96
N ALA A 2 -4.74 -21.48 -11.92
CA ALA A 2 -5.89 -20.62 -11.66
C ALA A 2 -7.19 -21.31 -12.13
N ASN A 3 -8.31 -21.00 -11.47
CA ASN A 3 -9.60 -21.62 -11.80
C ASN A 3 -10.16 -21.21 -13.17
N TRP A 4 -9.61 -20.14 -13.77
CA TRP A 4 -9.92 -19.76 -15.16
C TRP A 4 -9.09 -20.51 -16.22
N GLY A 5 -8.35 -21.54 -15.86
CA GLY A 5 -7.65 -22.42 -16.78
C GLY A 5 -6.19 -22.05 -17.07
N SER A 6 -5.68 -20.92 -16.55
CA SER A 6 -4.25 -20.58 -16.66
C SER A 6 -3.42 -21.44 -15.70
N GLU A 7 -2.35 -22.00 -16.21
CA GLU A 7 -1.42 -22.83 -15.44
C GLU A 7 0.01 -22.53 -15.85
N SER A 8 0.92 -22.50 -14.90
CA SER A 8 2.34 -22.30 -15.13
C SER A 8 3.16 -23.02 -14.07
N THR A 9 4.41 -23.33 -14.39
CA THR A 9 5.33 -24.03 -13.49
C THR A 9 6.65 -23.28 -13.45
N THR A 10 7.29 -23.23 -12.30
CA THR A 10 8.62 -22.66 -12.10
C THR A 10 9.43 -23.53 -11.15
N LYS A 11 10.71 -23.22 -11.04
CA LYS A 11 11.60 -23.83 -10.05
C LYS A 11 12.01 -22.79 -9.03
N VAL A 12 12.17 -23.25 -7.80
CA VAL A 12 12.73 -22.47 -6.71
C VAL A 12 14.24 -22.35 -6.92
N ASP A 13 14.82 -21.16 -6.74
CA ASP A 13 16.26 -20.95 -6.79
C ASP A 13 16.96 -21.45 -5.51
N GLU A 14 18.29 -21.36 -5.48
CA GLU A 14 19.11 -21.78 -4.34
C GLU A 14 18.86 -20.96 -3.06
N LYS A 15 18.25 -19.76 -3.18
CA LYS A 15 17.90 -18.88 -2.07
C LYS A 15 16.47 -19.05 -1.58
N GLY A 16 15.70 -19.97 -2.19
CA GLY A 16 14.31 -20.20 -1.86
C GLY A 16 13.32 -19.30 -2.59
N ASN A 17 13.79 -18.44 -3.53
CA ASN A 17 12.89 -17.55 -4.26
C ASN A 17 12.32 -18.25 -5.50
N TRP A 18 11.14 -17.85 -5.88
CA TRP A 18 10.50 -18.28 -7.11
C TRP A 18 9.61 -17.17 -7.68
N ARG A 19 9.46 -17.18 -8.99
CA ARG A 19 8.56 -16.29 -9.70
C ARG A 19 7.78 -17.06 -10.76
N LEU A 20 6.51 -16.71 -10.91
CA LEU A 20 5.60 -17.39 -11.82
C LEU A 20 4.64 -16.35 -12.44
N ASN A 21 4.45 -16.44 -13.74
CA ASN A 21 3.49 -15.61 -14.45
C ASN A 21 2.28 -16.44 -14.83
N LEU A 22 1.08 -15.91 -14.60
CA LEU A 22 -0.18 -16.45 -15.08
C LEU A 22 -0.80 -15.49 -16.10
N THR A 23 -1.33 -16.04 -17.17
CA THR A 23 -2.15 -15.25 -18.10
C THR A 23 -3.48 -14.97 -17.45
N THR A 24 -3.87 -13.70 -17.35
CA THR A 24 -5.14 -13.29 -16.77
C THR A 24 -6.26 -13.31 -17.81
N LEU A 25 -7.49 -13.36 -17.31
CA LEU A 25 -8.72 -13.10 -18.07
C LEU A 25 -8.94 -11.60 -18.27
N LYS A 26 -10.11 -11.25 -18.82
CA LYS A 26 -10.69 -9.91 -18.67
C LYS A 26 -10.90 -9.61 -17.18
N ALA A 27 -10.91 -8.31 -16.84
CA ALA A 27 -11.19 -7.84 -15.50
C ALA A 27 -12.49 -8.47 -14.93
N GLY A 28 -12.46 -8.82 -13.66
CA GLY A 28 -13.58 -9.47 -12.96
C GLY A 28 -13.09 -10.29 -11.77
N GLY A 29 -13.94 -11.19 -11.29
CA GLY A 29 -13.72 -12.04 -10.14
C GLY A 29 -15.03 -12.33 -9.41
N PRO A 30 -14.98 -12.94 -8.21
CA PRO A 30 -13.77 -13.47 -7.57
C PRO A 30 -13.27 -14.77 -8.21
N PHE A 31 -11.98 -14.94 -8.23
CA PHE A 31 -11.27 -16.12 -8.73
C PHE A 31 -10.51 -16.86 -7.63
N GLU A 32 -9.97 -18.04 -7.99
CA GLU A 32 -9.10 -18.82 -7.12
C GLU A 32 -7.77 -19.12 -7.82
N VAL A 33 -6.68 -19.05 -7.06
CA VAL A 33 -5.34 -19.41 -7.52
C VAL A 33 -4.72 -20.40 -6.55
N SER A 34 -4.45 -21.62 -7.02
CA SER A 34 -3.77 -22.66 -6.26
C SER A 34 -2.29 -22.70 -6.60
N ILE A 35 -1.45 -22.66 -5.58
CA ILE A 35 0.00 -22.78 -5.63
C ILE A 35 0.37 -24.11 -4.98
N SER A 36 0.92 -25.04 -5.77
CA SER A 36 1.21 -26.39 -5.32
C SER A 36 2.69 -26.71 -5.42
N THR A 37 3.20 -27.37 -4.40
CA THR A 37 4.47 -28.09 -4.41
C THR A 37 4.17 -29.60 -4.41
N ARG A 38 5.22 -30.43 -4.24
CA ARG A 38 5.03 -31.89 -4.10
C ARG A 38 4.12 -32.22 -2.91
N ASP A 39 4.27 -31.51 -1.79
CA ASP A 39 3.72 -31.92 -0.49
C ASP A 39 2.66 -30.94 0.06
N THR A 40 2.49 -29.78 -0.58
CA THR A 40 1.63 -28.73 -0.06
C THR A 40 0.91 -27.99 -1.19
N THR A 41 -0.34 -27.62 -0.94
CA THR A 41 -1.12 -26.71 -1.80
C THR A 41 -1.68 -25.57 -0.95
N ILE A 42 -1.45 -24.35 -1.40
CA ILE A 42 -2.07 -23.14 -0.87
C ILE A 42 -3.04 -22.62 -1.91
N THR A 43 -4.25 -22.32 -1.52
CA THR A 43 -5.25 -21.71 -2.40
C THR A 43 -5.54 -20.29 -1.94
N LEU A 44 -5.28 -19.36 -2.82
CA LEU A 44 -5.72 -17.97 -2.68
C LEU A 44 -7.14 -17.90 -3.22
N VAL A 45 -8.06 -17.54 -2.37
CA VAL A 45 -9.48 -17.34 -2.72
C VAL A 45 -9.78 -15.86 -2.84
N ASP A 46 -10.90 -15.54 -3.48
CA ASP A 46 -11.39 -14.18 -3.60
C ASP A 46 -10.39 -13.23 -4.33
N VAL A 47 -9.71 -13.77 -5.35
CA VAL A 47 -8.76 -13.02 -6.18
C VAL A 47 -9.53 -12.21 -7.24
N MET A 48 -9.28 -10.90 -7.28
CA MET A 48 -9.85 -10.02 -8.30
C MET A 48 -8.80 -9.71 -9.38
N VAL A 49 -9.25 -9.57 -10.60
CA VAL A 49 -8.46 -9.07 -11.74
C VAL A 49 -9.05 -7.73 -12.17
N GLY A 50 -8.27 -6.67 -12.09
CA GLY A 50 -8.72 -5.31 -12.38
C GLY A 50 -7.57 -4.32 -12.39
N GLU A 51 -7.89 -3.05 -12.22
CA GLU A 51 -6.91 -1.99 -12.08
C GLU A 51 -6.36 -1.95 -10.64
N VAL A 52 -5.04 -1.80 -10.50
CA VAL A 52 -4.40 -1.62 -9.19
C VAL A 52 -3.60 -0.33 -9.19
N TRP A 53 -3.86 0.52 -8.21
CA TRP A 53 -3.28 1.85 -8.09
C TRP A 53 -2.56 2.02 -6.76
N LEU A 54 -1.37 2.63 -6.79
CA LEU A 54 -0.65 3.06 -5.60
C LEU A 54 -1.14 4.46 -5.20
N ALA A 55 -1.73 4.57 -4.02
CA ALA A 55 -2.10 5.80 -3.37
C ALA A 55 -1.04 6.13 -2.32
N SER A 56 -0.19 7.09 -2.59
CA SER A 56 0.96 7.42 -1.74
C SER A 56 1.06 8.91 -1.49
N GLY A 57 1.61 9.28 -0.36
CA GLY A 57 1.83 10.67 0.01
C GLY A 57 1.81 10.90 1.51
N GLN A 58 1.56 12.14 1.88
CA GLN A 58 1.49 12.54 3.28
C GLN A 58 0.03 12.83 3.71
N SER A 59 -0.23 13.80 4.59
CA SER A 59 -1.51 14.03 5.27
C SER A 59 -2.74 14.10 4.36
N ASN A 60 -2.66 14.68 3.17
CA ASN A 60 -3.80 14.72 2.24
C ASN A 60 -4.17 13.34 1.68
N MET A 61 -3.20 12.43 1.56
CA MET A 61 -3.48 11.04 1.19
C MET A 61 -3.86 10.22 2.41
N GLU A 62 -3.28 10.51 3.57
CA GLU A 62 -3.55 9.79 4.82
C GLU A 62 -4.96 10.07 5.38
N MET A 63 -5.52 11.26 5.14
CA MET A 63 -6.84 11.63 5.66
C MET A 63 -7.87 10.56 5.30
N SER A 64 -8.40 9.91 6.34
CA SER A 64 -9.40 8.87 6.16
C SER A 64 -10.77 9.45 5.77
N LEU A 65 -11.68 8.60 5.29
CA LEU A 65 -13.04 9.04 4.91
C LEU A 65 -13.82 9.62 6.09
N GLU A 66 -13.53 9.23 7.34
CA GLU A 66 -14.09 9.88 8.53
C GLU A 66 -13.45 11.24 8.85
N GLY A 67 -12.32 11.57 8.22
CA GLY A 67 -11.54 12.77 8.51
C GLY A 67 -10.63 12.63 9.72
N TYR A 68 -10.03 13.74 10.16
CA TYR A 68 -9.25 13.83 11.40
C TYR A 68 -10.17 14.24 12.55
N LEU A 69 -10.83 13.25 13.14
CA LEU A 69 -11.76 13.47 14.24
C LEU A 69 -11.06 13.94 15.52
N PRO A 70 -11.70 14.80 16.34
CA PRO A 70 -13.05 15.36 16.14
C PRO A 70 -13.09 16.68 15.35
N ASN A 71 -11.93 17.25 14.98
CA ASN A 71 -11.84 18.65 14.58
C ASN A 71 -12.01 18.89 13.07
N GLU A 72 -11.66 17.91 12.25
CA GLU A 72 -11.61 18.02 10.79
C GLU A 72 -12.29 16.81 10.11
N PRO A 73 -13.61 16.63 10.29
CA PRO A 73 -14.35 15.58 9.58
C PRO A 73 -14.42 15.91 8.08
N ILE A 74 -14.52 14.89 7.23
CA ILE A 74 -14.90 15.07 5.83
C ILE A 74 -16.39 15.44 5.77
N ASP A 75 -16.75 16.38 4.91
CA ASP A 75 -18.14 16.77 4.68
C ASP A 75 -18.96 15.56 4.23
N ASN A 76 -20.14 15.38 4.86
CA ASN A 76 -21.05 14.25 4.63
C ASN A 76 -20.40 12.86 4.84
N ASN A 77 -19.38 12.76 5.67
CA ASN A 77 -18.63 11.51 5.89
C ASN A 77 -19.52 10.35 6.34
N LEU A 78 -20.51 10.60 7.19
CA LEU A 78 -21.42 9.56 7.70
C LEU A 78 -22.28 8.96 6.58
N GLU A 79 -22.81 9.80 5.71
CA GLU A 79 -23.60 9.38 4.55
C GLU A 79 -22.73 8.64 3.53
N GLU A 80 -21.50 9.14 3.28
CA GLU A 80 -20.56 8.50 2.38
C GLU A 80 -20.11 7.13 2.90
N ILE A 81 -19.81 7.01 4.19
CA ILE A 81 -19.45 5.73 4.81
C ILE A 81 -20.62 4.76 4.77
N ALA A 82 -21.84 5.20 5.12
CA ALA A 82 -23.03 4.37 5.08
C ALA A 82 -23.38 3.86 3.66
N ALA A 83 -23.04 4.65 2.64
CA ALA A 83 -23.25 4.32 1.22
C ALA A 83 -22.07 3.56 0.59
N ALA A 84 -20.99 3.26 1.32
CA ALA A 84 -19.79 2.66 0.80
C ALA A 84 -19.92 1.14 0.62
N ASP A 85 -20.85 0.70 -0.22
CA ASP A 85 -21.05 -0.71 -0.57
C ASP A 85 -20.52 -0.96 -2.00
N TYR A 86 -19.21 -1.21 -2.09
CA TYR A 86 -18.49 -1.46 -3.35
C TYR A 86 -17.58 -2.69 -3.21
N PRO A 87 -18.10 -3.92 -3.28
CA PRO A 87 -17.33 -5.14 -3.05
C PRO A 87 -16.17 -5.34 -4.04
N ASP A 88 -16.26 -4.71 -5.22
CA ASP A 88 -15.22 -4.74 -6.25
C ASP A 88 -14.14 -3.65 -6.06
N ILE A 89 -14.27 -2.79 -5.06
CA ILE A 89 -13.21 -1.86 -4.66
C ILE A 89 -12.56 -2.37 -3.37
N ARG A 90 -11.25 -2.49 -3.39
CA ARG A 90 -10.48 -3.00 -2.25
C ARG A 90 -9.29 -2.10 -1.94
N SER A 91 -9.02 -1.91 -0.67
CA SER A 91 -7.85 -1.17 -0.19
C SER A 91 -6.92 -2.09 0.59
N TYR A 92 -5.63 -2.03 0.26
CA TYR A 92 -4.54 -2.65 1.01
C TYR A 92 -3.81 -1.54 1.75
N LYS A 93 -4.07 -1.41 3.06
CA LYS A 93 -3.35 -0.44 3.88
C LYS A 93 -1.99 -1.02 4.25
N VAL A 94 -0.92 -0.39 3.75
CA VAL A 94 0.45 -0.73 4.08
C VAL A 94 0.74 -0.33 5.53
N VAL A 95 1.29 -1.24 6.32
CA VAL A 95 1.78 -0.94 7.66
C VAL A 95 3.01 -0.05 7.53
N ARG A 96 2.98 1.09 8.23
CA ARG A 96 4.10 2.06 8.19
C ARG A 96 5.39 1.42 8.65
N ALA A 97 6.40 1.54 7.82
CA ALA A 97 7.74 1.06 8.10
C ALA A 97 8.77 1.98 7.44
N THR A 98 10.01 1.91 7.90
CA THR A 98 11.15 2.59 7.30
C THR A 98 12.27 1.61 7.09
N SER A 99 13.07 1.85 6.04
CA SER A 99 14.27 1.07 5.76
C SER A 99 15.29 1.92 5.02
N GLN A 100 16.56 1.64 5.24
CA GLN A 100 17.66 2.22 4.45
C GLN A 100 17.94 1.44 3.17
N THR A 101 17.38 0.25 3.05
CA THR A 101 17.53 -0.63 1.90
C THR A 101 16.16 -1.12 1.44
N PRO A 102 15.98 -1.42 0.14
CA PRO A 102 14.75 -2.01 -0.36
C PRO A 102 14.40 -3.30 0.39
N LEU A 103 13.13 -3.45 0.73
CA LEU A 103 12.57 -4.66 1.34
C LEU A 103 11.83 -5.49 0.28
N ASN A 104 11.78 -6.80 0.47
CA ASN A 104 11.12 -7.72 -0.47
C ASN A 104 9.64 -7.96 -0.14
N HIS A 105 9.11 -7.31 0.88
CA HIS A 105 7.69 -7.41 1.27
C HIS A 105 7.29 -6.21 2.12
N SER A 106 6.02 -5.91 2.09
CA SER A 106 5.36 -4.99 3.02
C SER A 106 4.31 -5.73 3.83
N GLU A 107 4.11 -5.32 5.07
CA GLU A 107 2.99 -5.81 5.86
C GLU A 107 1.74 -4.98 5.55
N GLY A 108 0.58 -5.63 5.57
CA GLY A 108 -0.70 -4.98 5.33
C GLY A 108 -1.83 -5.98 5.16
N GLN A 109 -3.02 -5.49 4.88
CA GLN A 109 -4.20 -6.33 4.68
C GLN A 109 -5.15 -5.71 3.66
N TRP A 110 -5.61 -6.53 2.72
CA TRP A 110 -6.72 -6.16 1.84
C TRP A 110 -8.03 -6.11 2.61
N LYS A 111 -8.78 -5.05 2.40
CA LYS A 111 -10.15 -4.89 2.91
C LYS A 111 -11.08 -4.50 1.78
N VAL A 112 -12.24 -5.13 1.76
CA VAL A 112 -13.34 -4.78 0.85
C VAL A 112 -13.94 -3.45 1.29
N THR A 113 -14.32 -2.62 0.33
CA THR A 113 -15.06 -1.39 0.60
C THR A 113 -16.48 -1.74 1.03
N SER A 114 -16.74 -1.53 2.30
CA SER A 114 -18.04 -1.70 2.95
C SER A 114 -18.25 -0.61 4.00
N PRO A 115 -19.47 -0.36 4.47
CA PRO A 115 -19.73 0.59 5.54
C PRO A 115 -18.88 0.37 6.80
N GLU A 116 -18.54 -0.89 7.12
CA GLU A 116 -17.73 -1.25 8.28
C GLU A 116 -16.24 -0.90 8.12
N ASN A 117 -15.74 -0.86 6.88
CA ASN A 117 -14.32 -0.70 6.61
C ASN A 117 -13.95 0.69 6.06
N ALA A 118 -14.86 1.30 5.30
CA ALA A 118 -14.56 2.47 4.49
C ALA A 118 -14.16 3.71 5.31
N ASN A 119 -14.60 3.80 6.56
CA ASN A 119 -14.29 4.92 7.46
C ASN A 119 -12.77 5.15 7.61
N LYS A 120 -11.97 4.11 7.50
CA LYS A 120 -10.50 4.15 7.64
C LYS A 120 -9.73 4.19 6.31
N PHE A 121 -10.43 4.15 5.18
CA PHE A 121 -9.77 4.25 3.88
C PHE A 121 -9.37 5.71 3.61
N SER A 122 -8.27 5.92 2.92
CA SER A 122 -7.90 7.23 2.41
C SER A 122 -9.08 7.83 1.64
N ALA A 123 -9.55 9.01 2.05
CA ALA A 123 -10.67 9.68 1.37
C ALA A 123 -10.34 9.96 -0.09
N THR A 124 -9.15 10.51 -0.36
CA THR A 124 -8.68 10.80 -1.71
C THR A 124 -8.67 9.54 -2.58
N ALA A 125 -8.09 8.45 -2.08
CA ALA A 125 -8.02 7.18 -2.79
C ALA A 125 -9.40 6.53 -2.97
N TYR A 126 -10.27 6.60 -1.97
CA TYR A 126 -11.63 6.08 -2.04
C TYR A 126 -12.45 6.79 -3.13
N PHE A 127 -12.48 8.12 -3.15
CA PHE A 127 -13.23 8.86 -4.16
C PHE A 127 -12.70 8.63 -5.57
N PHE A 128 -11.38 8.54 -5.71
CA PHE A 128 -10.73 8.17 -6.96
C PHE A 128 -11.16 6.76 -7.42
N ALA A 129 -11.01 5.75 -6.56
CA ALA A 129 -11.35 4.37 -6.87
C ALA A 129 -12.84 4.21 -7.23
N ARG A 130 -13.73 4.87 -6.47
CA ARG A 130 -15.17 4.86 -6.72
C ARG A 130 -15.51 5.46 -8.10
N LYS A 131 -14.88 6.58 -8.44
CA LYS A 131 -15.08 7.21 -9.75
C LYS A 131 -14.59 6.29 -10.87
N LEU A 132 -13.40 5.75 -10.73
CA LEU A 132 -12.80 4.87 -11.72
C LEU A 132 -13.61 3.59 -11.92
N HIS A 133 -14.05 2.95 -10.82
CA HIS A 133 -14.91 1.78 -10.86
C HIS A 133 -16.22 2.05 -11.62
N LYS A 134 -16.89 3.18 -11.33
CA LYS A 134 -18.14 3.56 -12.00
C LYS A 134 -17.97 3.82 -13.50
N GLU A 135 -16.84 4.35 -13.93
CA GLU A 135 -16.55 4.64 -15.34
C GLU A 135 -16.13 3.40 -16.13
N LEU A 136 -15.28 2.57 -15.53
CA LEU A 136 -14.69 1.41 -16.22
C LEU A 136 -15.48 0.11 -16.02
N ASN A 137 -16.27 0.04 -14.96
CA ASN A 137 -16.99 -1.17 -14.54
C ASN A 137 -16.06 -2.38 -14.38
N VAL A 138 -14.91 -2.17 -13.74
CA VAL A 138 -13.92 -3.20 -13.42
C VAL A 138 -13.56 -3.14 -11.93
N PRO A 139 -13.05 -4.24 -11.34
CA PRO A 139 -12.50 -4.21 -9.98
C PRO A 139 -11.36 -3.21 -9.85
N ILE A 140 -11.29 -2.51 -8.71
CA ILE A 140 -10.24 -1.55 -8.39
C ILE A 140 -9.57 -1.93 -7.08
N GLY A 141 -8.26 -2.13 -7.13
CA GLY A 141 -7.40 -2.29 -5.96
C GLY A 141 -6.65 -0.99 -5.67
N ILE A 142 -6.62 -0.57 -4.42
CA ILE A 142 -5.79 0.54 -3.95
C ILE A 142 -4.74 -0.02 -3.00
N ILE A 143 -3.48 0.23 -3.31
CA ILE A 143 -2.37 0.05 -2.37
C ILE A 143 -2.18 1.40 -1.69
N ASP A 144 -2.61 1.49 -0.45
CA ASP A 144 -2.64 2.72 0.34
C ASP A 144 -1.39 2.79 1.22
N SER A 145 -0.43 3.61 0.79
CA SER A 145 0.87 3.79 1.41
C SER A 145 1.11 5.27 1.65
N ASP A 146 0.73 5.73 2.83
CA ASP A 146 0.79 7.12 3.21
C ASP A 146 1.35 7.32 4.62
N TRP A 147 1.89 8.53 4.85
CA TRP A 147 2.34 8.93 6.18
C TRP A 147 2.37 10.45 6.31
N GLY A 148 1.46 10.99 7.10
CA GLY A 148 1.35 12.43 7.36
C GLY A 148 2.61 13.01 7.99
N GLY A 149 2.94 14.24 7.61
CA GLY A 149 4.12 14.95 8.09
C GLY A 149 5.44 14.55 7.44
N THR A 150 5.44 13.63 6.48
CA THR A 150 6.67 13.22 5.80
C THR A 150 7.05 14.18 4.67
N PRO A 151 8.33 14.57 4.55
CA PRO A 151 8.81 15.29 3.38
C PRO A 151 8.96 14.34 2.18
N VAL A 152 8.95 14.88 0.96
CA VAL A 152 9.01 14.10 -0.28
C VAL A 152 10.29 13.24 -0.37
N GLU A 153 11.38 13.72 0.18
CA GLU A 153 12.68 13.04 0.20
C GLU A 153 12.61 11.68 0.92
N SER A 154 11.73 11.55 1.91
CA SER A 154 11.50 10.28 2.61
C SER A 154 10.92 9.18 1.72
N TRP A 155 10.34 9.56 0.57
CA TRP A 155 9.73 8.67 -0.41
C TRP A 155 10.65 8.36 -1.59
N ILE A 156 11.90 8.81 -1.55
CA ILE A 156 12.91 8.58 -2.59
C ILE A 156 13.95 7.61 -2.07
N SER A 157 14.37 6.63 -2.86
CA SER A 157 15.40 5.67 -2.44
C SER A 157 16.71 6.37 -2.09
N LEU A 158 17.42 5.86 -1.08
CA LEU A 158 18.71 6.43 -0.64
C LEU A 158 19.71 6.51 -1.81
N GLU A 159 19.70 5.53 -2.71
CA GLU A 159 20.55 5.53 -3.91
C GLU A 159 20.23 6.75 -4.79
N LYS A 160 18.94 7.05 -5.00
CA LYS A 160 18.53 8.20 -5.82
C LYS A 160 18.82 9.53 -5.15
N ILE A 161 18.62 9.65 -3.84
CA ILE A 161 19.01 10.84 -3.10
C ILE A 161 20.52 11.10 -3.22
N LYS A 162 21.35 10.07 -3.06
CA LYS A 162 22.81 10.18 -3.25
C LYS A 162 23.19 10.63 -4.67
N GLN A 163 22.45 10.17 -5.69
CA GLN A 163 22.68 10.58 -7.08
C GLN A 163 22.33 12.05 -7.36
N LEU A 164 21.42 12.65 -6.58
CA LEU A 164 21.06 14.05 -6.74
C LEU A 164 22.18 15.01 -6.27
N GLY A 165 23.02 14.58 -5.31
CA GLY A 165 24.16 15.37 -4.80
C GLY A 165 23.78 16.61 -3.98
N GLU A 166 22.49 16.86 -3.75
CA GLU A 166 21.99 18.06 -3.04
C GLU A 166 21.84 17.84 -1.53
N PHE A 167 21.93 16.62 -1.04
CA PHE A 167 21.64 16.21 0.34
C PHE A 167 22.85 15.63 1.07
N GLU A 168 24.07 16.01 0.69
CA GLU A 168 25.30 15.43 1.27
C GLU A 168 25.44 15.70 2.76
N GLU A 169 25.01 16.86 3.23
CA GLU A 169 25.11 17.22 4.66
C GLU A 169 24.07 16.45 5.48
N GLU A 170 22.83 16.34 4.99
CA GLU A 170 21.74 15.60 5.64
C GLU A 170 22.03 14.10 5.72
N LEU A 171 22.78 13.58 4.76
CA LEU A 171 23.16 12.18 4.71
C LEU A 171 24.33 11.85 5.68
N LYS A 172 25.09 12.85 6.15
CA LYS A 172 26.15 12.63 7.13
C LYS A 172 25.55 12.17 8.46
N GLY A 173 25.91 10.98 8.88
CA GLY A 173 25.46 10.39 10.15
C GLY A 173 24.21 9.51 10.06
N THR A 174 23.57 9.37 8.87
CA THR A 174 22.42 8.46 8.73
C THR A 174 22.76 6.99 8.95
N GLU A 175 24.01 6.60 8.74
CA GLU A 175 24.49 5.21 8.95
C GLU A 175 24.49 4.78 10.42
N SER A 176 24.42 5.75 11.37
CA SER A 176 24.46 5.50 12.81
C SER A 176 23.13 5.75 13.54
N ILE A 177 22.09 6.19 12.85
CA ILE A 177 20.84 6.54 13.51
C ILE A 177 19.97 5.30 13.69
N ASP A 178 19.65 4.97 14.94
CA ASP A 178 18.61 4.00 15.28
C ASP A 178 17.24 4.60 14.94
N ILE A 179 16.76 4.31 13.74
CA ILE A 179 15.50 4.79 13.17
C ILE A 179 14.31 4.44 14.08
N THR A 180 14.35 3.29 14.75
CA THR A 180 13.31 2.84 15.67
C THR A 180 13.10 3.83 16.82
N ARG A 181 14.18 4.40 17.35
CA ARG A 181 14.12 5.41 18.42
C ARG A 181 13.54 6.73 17.94
N ILE A 182 13.88 7.16 16.73
CA ILE A 182 13.32 8.39 16.13
C ILE A 182 11.82 8.24 15.92
N PHE A 183 11.36 7.09 15.45
CA PHE A 183 9.93 6.83 15.24
C PHE A 183 9.14 6.80 16.54
N THR A 184 9.63 6.17 17.57
CA THR A 184 8.99 6.18 18.89
C THR A 184 8.91 7.60 19.46
N PHE A 185 9.92 8.42 19.22
CA PHE A 185 9.91 9.83 19.62
C PHE A 185 8.89 10.65 18.81
N LEU A 186 8.86 10.48 17.47
CA LEU A 186 7.98 11.24 16.57
C LEU A 186 6.51 10.84 16.69
N SER A 187 6.20 9.58 16.99
CA SER A 187 4.82 9.14 17.26
C SER A 187 4.21 9.81 18.50
N ASN A 188 5.02 10.26 19.43
CA ASN A 188 4.60 11.00 20.62
C ASN A 188 4.52 12.53 20.40
N PHE A 189 5.01 13.03 19.25
CA PHE A 189 5.04 14.45 18.90
C PHE A 189 4.58 14.66 17.45
N PRO A 190 3.28 14.61 17.19
CA PRO A 190 2.73 14.65 15.82
C PRO A 190 3.02 15.93 15.03
N SER A 191 3.53 16.97 15.69
CA SER A 191 3.94 18.23 15.05
C SER A 191 5.41 18.30 14.63
N VAL A 192 6.19 17.24 14.86
CA VAL A 192 7.60 17.19 14.45
C VAL A 192 7.69 16.53 13.08
N SER A 193 8.22 17.25 12.09
CA SER A 193 8.53 16.68 10.78
C SER A 193 9.59 15.59 10.89
N LEU A 194 9.43 14.52 10.13
CA LEU A 194 10.47 13.51 10.00
C LEU A 194 11.73 14.14 9.40
N PRO A 195 12.94 13.76 9.85
CA PRO A 195 14.16 14.13 9.15
C PRO A 195 14.10 13.69 7.68
N SER A 196 14.55 14.53 6.77
CA SER A 196 14.55 14.25 5.31
C SER A 196 15.36 13.00 4.91
N ASN A 197 16.22 12.55 5.82
CA ASN A 197 17.07 11.37 5.62
C ASN A 197 16.39 10.02 5.96
N ILE A 198 15.14 10.02 6.42
CA ILE A 198 14.38 8.79 6.65
C ILE A 198 13.66 8.42 5.34
N ASN A 199 13.99 7.27 4.82
CA ASN A 199 13.50 6.81 3.52
C ASN A 199 12.38 5.77 3.70
N LEU A 200 11.13 6.22 3.47
CA LEU A 200 9.96 5.37 3.53
C LEU A 200 9.80 4.48 2.28
N TRP A 201 10.34 4.92 1.14
CA TRP A 201 10.25 4.17 -0.11
C TRP A 201 10.92 2.81 -0.03
N ASN A 202 12.05 2.72 0.68
CA ASN A 202 12.78 1.46 0.82
C ASN A 202 12.02 0.42 1.68
N ALA A 203 10.96 0.84 2.39
CA ALA A 203 10.11 -0.07 3.16
C ALA A 203 8.94 -0.63 2.33
N ILE A 204 8.78 -0.17 1.08
CA ILE A 204 7.67 -0.54 0.21
C ILE A 204 8.26 -1.11 -1.07
N ASP A 205 8.45 -2.41 -1.11
CA ASP A 205 8.77 -3.15 -2.33
C ASP A 205 7.49 -3.86 -2.78
N LEU A 206 6.89 -3.33 -3.87
CA LEU A 206 5.64 -3.83 -4.45
C LEU A 206 5.91 -4.91 -5.48
#